data_562e0343d31c95b25dc10ff7b4c82874
#
_entry.id   562e0343d31c95b25dc10ff7b4c82874
#
_cell.length_a   1.000
_cell.length_b   1.000
_cell.length_c   1.000
_cell.angle_alpha   90.00
_cell.angle_beta   90.00
_cell.angle_gamma   90.00
#
_symmetry.space_group_name_H-M   'P 1'
#
loop_
_entity.id
_entity.type
_entity.pdbx_description
1 polymer ?
#
loop_
_entity_poly.entity_id
_entity_poly.type
_entity_poly.pdbx_seq_one_letter_code
_entity_poly.pdbx_strand_id
1 'polypeptide(L)'
;MRYELYYWPSIQGRGEFVRLALEEAGADYVDIARRSGKRGVPAMMKILEDKRMARPPYAPPFLKAGPLVIAQTANILMYLGQRLNLAPRDEAGKIWAHQLQLTVTDLVVQIHDTHHPVSGWLYYEEQKPAAKRRTQDFWRYRVPKFLGYFERVLQNNGGTHMVGRRTSYVDLSMFEIVEGLRYAFPKRMKRFEKKVPGLVALRDRVAKRPRIAAYLASKRRIPFSQWGIYRYFKELDA
;
A
#
# COMPACT_ATOMS: atom_id res chain seq x y z
N MET A 1 4.98 -14.78 -17.78
CA MET A 1 4.51 -13.46 -18.30
C MET A 1 5.25 -12.39 -17.53
N ARG A 2 5.82 -11.44 -18.22
CA ARG A 2 6.45 -10.28 -17.59
C ARG A 2 5.41 -9.18 -17.34
N TYR A 3 5.41 -8.61 -16.12
CA TYR A 3 4.55 -7.50 -15.74
C TYR A 3 5.27 -6.16 -15.90
N GLU A 4 4.54 -5.10 -16.24
CA GLU A 4 5.05 -3.73 -16.24
C GLU A 4 4.27 -2.91 -15.24
N LEU A 5 4.94 -2.48 -14.16
CA LEU A 5 4.36 -1.60 -13.15
C LEU A 5 4.67 -0.13 -13.50
N TYR A 6 3.66 0.69 -13.45
CA TYR A 6 3.76 2.12 -13.68
C TYR A 6 3.36 2.88 -12.41
N TYR A 7 4.33 3.48 -11.77
CA TYR A 7 4.12 4.33 -10.59
C TYR A 7 5.26 5.33 -10.45
N TRP A 8 5.05 6.42 -9.70
CA TRP A 8 6.07 7.45 -9.48
C TRP A 8 7.37 6.85 -8.95
N PRO A 9 8.54 7.22 -9.54
CA PRO A 9 9.79 6.47 -9.34
C PRO A 9 10.48 6.72 -8.00
N SER A 10 10.14 7.85 -7.32
CA SER A 10 10.83 8.31 -6.11
C SER A 10 10.09 8.02 -4.81
N ILE A 11 8.89 7.42 -4.88
CA ILE A 11 8.04 7.18 -3.71
C ILE A 11 7.53 5.75 -3.67
N GLN A 12 7.34 5.23 -2.46
CA GLN A 12 6.65 3.96 -2.24
C GLN A 12 5.17 4.08 -2.63
N GLY A 13 4.46 4.92 -1.92
CA GLY A 13 3.07 5.25 -2.16
C GLY A 13 2.18 4.04 -2.40
N ARG A 14 1.15 4.21 -3.21
CA ARG A 14 0.23 3.12 -3.58
C ARG A 14 0.87 2.05 -4.46
N GLY A 15 1.99 2.34 -5.13
CA GLY A 15 2.74 1.37 -5.92
C GLY A 15 3.43 0.29 -5.08
N GLU A 16 3.74 0.60 -3.82
CA GLU A 16 4.46 -0.34 -2.96
C GLU A 16 3.64 -1.59 -2.62
N PHE A 17 2.33 -1.45 -2.44
CA PHE A 17 1.44 -2.60 -2.24
C PHE A 17 1.54 -3.59 -3.42
N VAL A 18 1.67 -3.08 -4.63
CA VAL A 18 1.84 -3.89 -5.86
C VAL A 18 3.24 -4.49 -5.92
N ARG A 19 4.30 -3.71 -5.59
CA ARG A 19 5.67 -4.21 -5.55
C ARG A 19 5.81 -5.37 -4.58
N LEU A 20 5.29 -5.24 -3.37
CA LEU A 20 5.31 -6.30 -2.37
C LEU A 20 4.66 -7.60 -2.87
N ALA A 21 3.54 -7.51 -3.57
CA ALA A 21 2.89 -8.68 -4.14
C ALA A 21 3.73 -9.34 -5.26
N LEU A 22 4.32 -8.55 -6.14
CA LEU A 22 5.19 -9.05 -7.21
C LEU A 22 6.48 -9.66 -6.67
N GLU A 23 7.11 -9.01 -5.69
CA GLU A 23 8.34 -9.49 -5.03
C GLU A 23 8.08 -10.76 -4.22
N GLU A 24 7.01 -10.83 -3.44
CA GLU A 24 6.65 -12.04 -2.68
C GLU A 24 6.44 -13.25 -3.60
N ALA A 25 5.80 -13.03 -4.72
CA ALA A 25 5.57 -14.09 -5.71
C ALA A 25 6.83 -14.46 -6.50
N GLY A 26 7.89 -13.65 -6.47
CA GLY A 26 9.04 -13.77 -7.36
C GLY A 26 8.66 -13.58 -8.83
N ALA A 27 7.70 -12.72 -9.10
CA ALA A 27 7.21 -12.46 -10.44
C ALA A 27 8.25 -11.70 -11.27
N ASP A 28 8.36 -12.03 -12.56
CA ASP A 28 9.14 -11.23 -13.50
C ASP A 28 8.38 -9.92 -13.78
N TYR A 29 8.94 -8.80 -13.31
CA TYR A 29 8.35 -7.49 -13.53
C TYR A 29 9.39 -6.39 -13.74
N VAL A 30 8.96 -5.30 -14.32
CA VAL A 30 9.74 -4.07 -14.45
C VAL A 30 8.94 -2.88 -13.90
N ASP A 31 9.55 -2.08 -13.05
CA ASP A 31 9.03 -0.80 -12.59
C ASP A 31 9.39 0.26 -13.63
N ILE A 32 8.46 0.54 -14.53
CA ILE A 32 8.72 1.29 -15.77
C ILE A 32 9.18 2.70 -15.49
N ALA A 33 8.50 3.44 -14.63
CA ALA A 33 8.83 4.84 -14.39
C ALA A 33 10.23 5.04 -13.74
N ARG A 34 10.82 3.99 -13.18
CA ARG A 34 12.18 4.00 -12.64
C ARG A 34 13.27 3.82 -13.71
N ARG A 35 12.89 3.60 -14.96
CA ARG A 35 13.85 3.53 -16.07
C ARG A 35 14.27 4.92 -16.50
N SER A 36 15.46 5.04 -17.08
CA SER A 36 16.00 6.31 -17.57
C SER A 36 15.36 6.77 -18.88
N GLY A 37 15.34 8.08 -19.09
CA GLY A 37 14.96 8.74 -20.34
C GLY A 37 13.52 8.46 -20.75
N LYS A 38 13.27 8.38 -22.06
CA LYS A 38 11.92 8.21 -22.66
C LYS A 38 11.21 6.92 -22.21
N ARG A 39 11.95 5.94 -21.68
CA ARG A 39 11.41 4.64 -21.21
C ARG A 39 10.91 4.67 -19.76
N GLY A 40 11.11 5.77 -19.04
CA GLY A 40 10.72 5.97 -17.65
C GLY A 40 9.36 6.69 -17.50
N VAL A 41 9.36 7.80 -16.76
CA VAL A 41 8.15 8.63 -16.54
C VAL A 41 7.44 9.01 -17.85
N PRO A 42 8.15 9.41 -18.95
CA PRO A 42 7.46 9.72 -20.20
C PRO A 42 6.66 8.54 -20.78
N ALA A 43 7.13 7.30 -20.60
CA ALA A 43 6.37 6.12 -21.03
C ALA A 43 5.08 5.92 -20.22
N MET A 44 5.10 6.23 -18.92
CA MET A 44 3.92 6.24 -18.06
C MET A 44 2.92 7.32 -18.49
N MET A 45 3.41 8.54 -18.70
CA MET A 45 2.57 9.68 -19.10
C MET A 45 1.90 9.44 -20.45
N LYS A 46 2.62 8.85 -21.42
CA LYS A 46 2.06 8.49 -22.72
C LYS A 46 0.79 7.62 -22.61
N ILE A 47 0.71 6.72 -21.62
CA ILE A 47 -0.48 5.89 -21.42
C ILE A 47 -1.58 6.68 -20.73
N LEU A 48 -1.23 7.49 -19.72
CA LEU A 48 -2.20 8.31 -18.97
C LEU A 48 -2.88 9.37 -19.83
N GLU A 49 -2.16 9.90 -20.81
CA GLU A 49 -2.61 10.99 -21.69
C GLU A 49 -3.22 10.51 -23.02
N ASP A 50 -3.24 9.19 -23.27
CA ASP A 50 -3.80 8.63 -24.51
C ASP A 50 -5.32 8.70 -24.51
N LYS A 51 -5.85 9.75 -25.15
CA LYS A 51 -7.31 9.99 -25.29
C LYS A 51 -8.03 8.94 -26.15
N ARG A 52 -7.30 8.10 -26.89
CA ARG A 52 -7.87 7.04 -27.74
C ARG A 52 -7.99 5.71 -27.01
N MET A 53 -7.44 5.61 -25.81
CA MET A 53 -7.48 4.40 -25.02
C MET A 53 -8.90 4.11 -24.54
N ALA A 54 -9.48 2.99 -24.95
CA ALA A 54 -10.86 2.60 -24.58
C ALA A 54 -11.07 2.39 -23.08
N ARG A 55 -10.02 2.01 -22.34
CA ARG A 55 -10.04 1.76 -20.89
C ARG A 55 -8.85 2.42 -20.22
N PRO A 56 -8.82 3.75 -20.13
CA PRO A 56 -7.67 4.49 -19.60
C PRO A 56 -7.55 4.31 -18.08
N PRO A 57 -6.33 4.22 -17.53
CA PRO A 57 -6.12 4.33 -16.10
C PRO A 57 -6.37 5.78 -15.67
N TYR A 58 -7.09 5.97 -14.55
CA TYR A 58 -7.33 7.31 -14.00
C TYR A 58 -6.04 7.94 -13.46
N ALA A 59 -5.21 7.15 -12.78
CA ALA A 59 -3.96 7.57 -12.18
C ALA A 59 -3.06 6.37 -11.91
N PRO A 60 -1.75 6.55 -11.68
CA PRO A 60 -0.89 5.46 -11.21
C PRO A 60 -1.20 5.12 -9.73
N PRO A 61 -1.01 3.84 -9.30
CA PRO A 61 -0.41 2.78 -10.07
C PRO A 61 -1.35 2.18 -11.09
N PHE A 62 -0.76 1.75 -12.20
CA PHE A 62 -1.39 0.79 -13.09
C PHE A 62 -0.38 -0.28 -13.52
N LEU A 63 -0.90 -1.46 -13.83
CA LEU A 63 -0.12 -2.63 -14.21
C LEU A 63 -0.48 -3.01 -15.64
N LYS A 64 0.52 -3.25 -16.48
CA LYS A 64 0.32 -3.88 -17.78
C LYS A 64 0.68 -5.36 -17.68
N ALA A 65 -0.26 -6.20 -18.11
CA ALA A 65 -0.16 -7.65 -18.10
C ALA A 65 -0.56 -8.20 -19.47
N GLY A 66 0.40 -8.33 -20.39
CA GLY A 66 0.13 -8.58 -21.79
C GLY A 66 -0.70 -7.43 -22.41
N PRO A 67 -1.88 -7.73 -23.00
CA PRO A 67 -2.75 -6.69 -23.59
C PRO A 67 -3.55 -5.90 -22.54
N LEU A 68 -3.60 -6.35 -21.28
CA LEU A 68 -4.42 -5.72 -20.25
C LEU A 68 -3.67 -4.56 -19.59
N VAL A 69 -4.35 -3.44 -19.40
CA VAL A 69 -3.95 -2.35 -18.51
C VAL A 69 -4.94 -2.32 -17.35
N ILE A 70 -4.42 -2.52 -16.13
CA ILE A 70 -5.21 -2.69 -14.91
C ILE A 70 -4.81 -1.58 -13.96
N ALA A 71 -5.74 -0.73 -13.56
CA ALA A 71 -5.53 0.35 -12.62
C ALA A 71 -6.24 0.06 -11.28
N GLN A 72 -6.03 0.95 -10.29
CA GLN A 72 -6.48 0.83 -8.91
C GLN A 72 -5.76 -0.28 -8.14
N THR A 73 -5.06 0.11 -7.09
CA THR A 73 -4.24 -0.81 -6.27
C THR A 73 -5.00 -2.07 -5.85
N ALA A 74 -6.23 -1.92 -5.35
CA ALA A 74 -7.04 -3.07 -4.91
C ALA A 74 -7.38 -4.00 -6.08
N ASN A 75 -7.71 -3.45 -7.25
CA ASN A 75 -8.01 -4.21 -8.45
C ASN A 75 -6.77 -4.92 -9.01
N ILE A 76 -5.61 -4.25 -9.01
CA ILE A 76 -4.32 -4.87 -9.40
C ILE A 76 -4.00 -6.04 -8.47
N LEU A 77 -4.15 -5.87 -7.16
CA LEU A 77 -3.87 -6.91 -6.16
C LEU A 77 -4.86 -8.09 -6.29
N MET A 78 -6.13 -7.84 -6.55
CA MET A 78 -7.11 -8.89 -6.84
C MET A 78 -6.69 -9.70 -8.08
N TYR A 79 -6.29 -9.03 -9.15
CA TYR A 79 -5.82 -9.67 -10.38
C TYR A 79 -4.55 -10.52 -10.15
N LEU A 80 -3.55 -9.96 -9.46
CA LEU A 80 -2.29 -10.64 -9.14
C LEU A 80 -2.51 -11.78 -8.14
N GLY A 81 -3.38 -11.58 -7.16
CA GLY A 81 -3.66 -12.56 -6.11
C GLY A 81 -4.11 -13.90 -6.65
N GLN A 82 -4.97 -13.89 -7.65
CA GLN A 82 -5.47 -15.11 -8.31
C GLN A 82 -4.38 -15.81 -9.15
N ARG A 83 -3.48 -15.07 -9.76
CA ARG A 83 -2.44 -15.59 -10.68
C ARG A 83 -1.15 -16.00 -9.98
N LEU A 84 -0.86 -15.37 -8.86
CA LEU A 84 0.40 -15.53 -8.15
C LEU A 84 0.24 -16.28 -6.81
N ASN A 85 -0.91 -16.95 -6.60
CA ASN A 85 -1.23 -17.67 -5.35
C ASN A 85 -1.17 -16.79 -4.09
N LEU A 86 -1.54 -15.51 -4.20
CA LEU A 86 -1.61 -14.55 -3.11
C LEU A 86 -3.07 -14.23 -2.70
N ALA A 87 -4.01 -15.09 -3.03
CA ALA A 87 -5.41 -15.04 -2.61
C ALA A 87 -5.96 -16.45 -2.42
N PRO A 88 -7.05 -16.65 -1.66
CA PRO A 88 -7.79 -17.90 -1.66
C PRO A 88 -8.23 -18.34 -3.05
N ARG A 89 -8.44 -19.65 -3.22
CA ARG A 89 -8.89 -20.19 -4.51
C ARG A 89 -10.41 -20.17 -4.67
N ASP A 90 -11.14 -20.29 -3.57
CA ASP A 90 -12.59 -20.25 -3.55
C ASP A 90 -13.11 -18.81 -3.74
N GLU A 91 -14.32 -18.69 -4.24
CA GLU A 91 -14.91 -17.39 -4.58
C GLU A 91 -15.17 -16.54 -3.33
N ALA A 92 -15.71 -17.12 -2.27
CA ALA A 92 -15.99 -16.43 -1.02
C ALA A 92 -14.71 -15.83 -0.41
N GLY A 93 -13.63 -16.60 -0.39
CA GLY A 93 -12.32 -16.15 0.06
C GLY A 93 -11.73 -15.03 -0.81
N LYS A 94 -11.93 -15.08 -2.14
CA LYS A 94 -11.48 -14.01 -3.05
C LYS A 94 -12.25 -12.71 -2.77
N ILE A 95 -13.57 -12.79 -2.63
CA ILE A 95 -14.43 -11.63 -2.33
C ILE A 95 -14.01 -11.05 -0.98
N TRP A 96 -13.81 -11.90 0.04
CA TRP A 96 -13.39 -11.47 1.37
C TRP A 96 -12.04 -10.77 1.34
N ALA A 97 -11.04 -11.34 0.68
CA ALA A 97 -9.74 -10.71 0.53
C ALA A 97 -9.83 -9.35 -0.17
N HIS A 98 -10.67 -9.25 -1.21
CA HIS A 98 -10.88 -7.98 -1.93
C HIS A 98 -11.59 -6.93 -1.06
N GLN A 99 -12.61 -7.32 -0.28
CA GLN A 99 -13.27 -6.44 0.68
C GLN A 99 -12.28 -5.86 1.70
N LEU A 100 -11.40 -6.70 2.26
CA LEU A 100 -10.35 -6.22 3.17
C LEU A 100 -9.39 -5.23 2.48
N GLN A 101 -9.02 -5.51 1.22
CA GLN A 101 -8.15 -4.61 0.47
C GLN A 101 -8.82 -3.26 0.15
N LEU A 102 -10.11 -3.23 -0.10
CA LEU A 102 -10.86 -1.98 -0.26
C LEU A 102 -10.84 -1.19 1.06
N THR A 103 -11.01 -1.86 2.21
CA THR A 103 -10.89 -1.21 3.54
C THR A 103 -9.47 -0.67 3.78
N VAL A 104 -8.42 -1.36 3.31
CA VAL A 104 -7.05 -0.82 3.30
C VAL A 104 -6.95 0.43 2.44
N THR A 105 -7.60 0.44 1.27
CA THR A 105 -7.60 1.62 0.38
C THR A 105 -8.23 2.85 1.06
N ASP A 106 -9.32 2.67 1.78
CA ASP A 106 -9.95 3.74 2.58
C ASP A 106 -9.00 4.26 3.68
N LEU A 107 -8.31 3.36 4.38
CA LEU A 107 -7.32 3.75 5.40
C LEU A 107 -6.16 4.55 4.79
N VAL A 108 -5.67 4.16 3.61
CA VAL A 108 -4.59 4.85 2.90
C VAL A 108 -4.97 6.30 2.56
N VAL A 109 -6.23 6.54 2.16
CA VAL A 109 -6.72 7.92 1.94
C VAL A 109 -6.68 8.71 3.25
N GLN A 110 -7.13 8.13 4.34
CA GLN A 110 -7.15 8.83 5.63
C GLN A 110 -5.74 9.11 6.19
N ILE A 111 -4.78 8.22 5.93
CA ILE A 111 -3.37 8.48 6.27
C ILE A 111 -2.84 9.67 5.46
N HIS A 112 -3.10 9.70 4.16
CA HIS A 112 -2.72 10.82 3.29
C HIS A 112 -3.32 12.15 3.76
N ASP A 113 -4.58 12.15 4.17
CA ASP A 113 -5.29 13.35 4.62
C ASP A 113 -4.76 13.90 5.96
N THR A 114 -3.94 13.16 6.71
CA THR A 114 -3.31 13.70 7.92
C THR A 114 -2.38 14.88 7.61
N HIS A 115 -1.81 14.92 6.43
CA HIS A 115 -0.89 15.98 6.00
C HIS A 115 -1.41 16.80 4.79
N HIS A 116 -2.48 16.36 4.14
CA HIS A 116 -3.16 17.06 3.04
C HIS A 116 -4.68 17.09 3.26
N PRO A 117 -5.18 17.67 4.37
CA PRO A 117 -6.59 17.58 4.73
C PRO A 117 -7.51 18.48 3.90
N VAL A 118 -7.00 19.58 3.38
CA VAL A 118 -7.78 20.58 2.63
C VAL A 118 -7.67 20.31 1.14
N SER A 119 -6.44 20.17 0.63
CA SER A 119 -6.20 19.93 -0.80
C SER A 119 -4.85 19.25 -1.02
N GLY A 120 -4.82 18.30 -1.97
CA GLY A 120 -3.58 17.70 -2.46
C GLY A 120 -2.68 18.64 -3.26
N TRP A 121 -3.19 19.82 -3.67
CA TRP A 121 -2.44 20.85 -4.42
C TRP A 121 -1.76 21.86 -3.52
N LEU A 122 -2.15 21.95 -2.23
CA LEU A 122 -1.51 22.81 -1.25
C LEU A 122 -0.32 22.09 -0.63
N TYR A 123 0.76 22.83 -0.35
CA TYR A 123 1.85 22.31 0.46
C TYR A 123 1.41 22.11 1.92
N TYR A 124 2.10 21.24 2.64
CA TYR A 124 1.81 20.99 4.05
C TYR A 124 1.85 22.29 4.89
N GLU A 125 2.79 23.16 4.58
CA GLU A 125 3.02 24.46 5.24
C GLU A 125 1.79 25.36 5.18
N GLU A 126 1.02 25.29 4.12
CA GLU A 126 -0.17 26.11 3.90
C GLU A 126 -1.41 25.57 4.63
N GLN A 127 -1.37 24.36 5.14
CA GLN A 127 -2.52 23.70 5.77
C GLN A 127 -2.21 23.08 7.14
N LYS A 128 -1.11 23.44 7.79
CA LYS A 128 -0.68 22.91 9.10
C LYS A 128 -1.77 22.87 10.18
N PRO A 129 -2.55 23.94 10.42
CA PRO A 129 -3.61 23.90 11.44
C PRO A 129 -4.66 22.83 11.16
N ALA A 130 -5.11 22.70 9.91
CA ALA A 130 -6.06 21.69 9.47
C ALA A 130 -5.46 20.28 9.57
N ALA A 131 -4.19 20.11 9.18
CA ALA A 131 -3.45 18.85 9.28
C ALA A 131 -3.32 18.38 10.74
N LYS A 132 -3.03 19.29 11.67
CA LYS A 132 -2.96 18.98 13.11
C LYS A 132 -4.32 18.50 13.62
N ARG A 133 -5.40 19.21 13.30
CA ARG A 133 -6.77 18.83 13.70
C ARG A 133 -7.18 17.48 13.08
N ARG A 134 -6.92 17.28 11.80
CA ARG A 134 -7.20 16.02 11.10
C ARG A 134 -6.44 14.84 11.69
N THR A 135 -5.16 15.03 12.03
CA THR A 135 -4.34 13.99 12.66
C THR A 135 -4.82 13.63 14.05
N GLN A 136 -5.28 14.59 14.85
CA GLN A 136 -5.87 14.33 16.17
C GLN A 136 -7.13 13.46 16.04
N ASP A 137 -8.05 13.79 15.11
CA ASP A 137 -9.23 12.99 14.82
C ASP A 137 -8.86 11.57 14.33
N PHE A 138 -7.90 11.48 13.39
CA PHE A 138 -7.41 10.23 12.84
C PHE A 138 -6.91 9.29 13.95
N TRP A 139 -6.06 9.76 14.87
CA TRP A 139 -5.53 8.94 15.96
C TRP A 139 -6.56 8.65 17.05
N ARG A 140 -7.49 9.55 17.30
CA ARG A 140 -8.52 9.35 18.32
C ARG A 140 -9.59 8.35 17.91
N TYR A 141 -10.02 8.37 16.66
CA TYR A 141 -11.18 7.61 16.20
C TYR A 141 -10.89 6.63 15.06
N ARG A 142 -10.07 7.04 14.10
CA ARG A 142 -9.93 6.26 12.87
C ARG A 142 -8.91 5.12 13.00
N VAL A 143 -7.72 5.38 13.54
CA VAL A 143 -6.72 4.35 13.79
C VAL A 143 -7.27 3.22 14.66
N PRO A 144 -7.92 3.49 15.83
CA PRO A 144 -8.54 2.43 16.63
C PRO A 144 -9.61 1.62 15.87
N LYS A 145 -10.42 2.29 15.05
CA LYS A 145 -11.47 1.63 14.27
C LYS A 145 -10.86 0.71 13.20
N PHE A 146 -9.91 1.19 12.38
CA PHE A 146 -9.30 0.42 11.30
C PHE A 146 -8.39 -0.68 11.83
N LEU A 147 -7.39 -0.34 12.63
CA LEU A 147 -6.42 -1.33 13.10
C LEU A 147 -7.07 -2.33 14.07
N GLY A 148 -7.99 -1.89 14.92
CA GLY A 148 -8.77 -2.80 15.76
C GLY A 148 -9.67 -3.75 14.95
N TYR A 149 -10.22 -3.30 13.83
CA TYR A 149 -10.95 -4.16 12.90
C TYR A 149 -10.02 -5.22 12.29
N PHE A 150 -8.87 -4.82 11.73
CA PHE A 150 -7.92 -5.75 11.15
C PHE A 150 -7.31 -6.71 12.18
N GLU A 151 -7.06 -6.26 13.41
CA GLU A 151 -6.63 -7.12 14.51
C GLU A 151 -7.66 -8.22 14.77
N ARG A 152 -8.96 -7.86 14.89
CA ARG A 152 -10.02 -8.86 15.08
C ARG A 152 -10.14 -9.82 13.89
N VAL A 153 -10.04 -9.32 12.65
CA VAL A 153 -10.03 -10.18 11.45
C VAL A 153 -8.91 -11.19 11.51
N LEU A 154 -7.70 -10.74 11.86
CA LEU A 154 -6.53 -11.61 12.00
C LEU A 154 -6.75 -12.67 13.09
N GLN A 155 -7.23 -12.26 14.27
CA GLN A 155 -7.48 -13.18 15.38
C GLN A 155 -8.57 -14.20 15.04
N ASN A 156 -9.65 -13.77 14.41
CA ASN A 156 -10.75 -14.65 13.99
C ASN A 156 -10.30 -15.66 12.91
N ASN A 157 -9.23 -15.36 12.19
CA ASN A 157 -8.61 -16.28 11.22
C ASN A 157 -7.41 -17.07 11.82
N GLY A 158 -7.33 -17.21 13.13
CA GLY A 158 -6.29 -17.97 13.81
C GLY A 158 -4.96 -17.23 14.05
N GLY A 159 -4.94 -15.88 13.94
CA GLY A 159 -3.83 -15.03 14.35
C GLY A 159 -2.58 -15.04 13.45
N THR A 160 -2.58 -15.81 12.37
CA THR A 160 -1.39 -15.98 11.52
C THR A 160 -1.49 -15.24 10.18
N HIS A 161 -2.61 -15.33 9.52
CA HIS A 161 -2.88 -14.72 8.21
C HIS A 161 -4.17 -13.93 8.23
N MET A 162 -4.25 -12.87 7.41
CA MET A 162 -5.47 -12.08 7.29
C MET A 162 -6.61 -12.87 6.66
N VAL A 163 -6.28 -13.78 5.73
CA VAL A 163 -7.27 -14.60 5.01
C VAL A 163 -6.71 -16.01 4.80
N GLY A 164 -7.51 -17.01 5.11
CA GLY A 164 -7.15 -18.41 4.86
C GLY A 164 -5.91 -18.88 5.62
N ARG A 165 -5.14 -19.79 5.01
CA ARG A 165 -3.99 -20.47 5.67
C ARG A 165 -2.62 -20.12 5.05
N ARG A 166 -2.57 -19.18 4.11
CA ARG A 166 -1.36 -18.79 3.37
C ARG A 166 -1.26 -17.27 3.29
N THR A 167 -0.04 -16.78 3.12
CA THR A 167 0.18 -15.35 2.86
C THR A 167 -0.61 -14.90 1.64
N SER A 168 -1.40 -13.85 1.83
CA SER A 168 -2.18 -13.19 0.81
C SER A 168 -1.68 -11.76 0.56
N TYR A 169 -2.15 -11.12 -0.50
CA TYR A 169 -1.84 -9.71 -0.73
C TYR A 169 -2.36 -8.79 0.40
N VAL A 170 -3.34 -9.25 1.18
CA VAL A 170 -3.84 -8.50 2.34
C VAL A 170 -2.81 -8.49 3.48
N ASP A 171 -2.11 -9.61 3.71
CA ASP A 171 -1.01 -9.68 4.69
C ASP A 171 0.12 -8.71 4.31
N LEU A 172 0.48 -8.67 3.02
CA LEU A 172 1.50 -7.75 2.49
C LEU A 172 1.06 -6.30 2.60
N SER A 173 -0.23 -6.03 2.39
CA SER A 173 -0.80 -4.69 2.55
C SER A 173 -0.79 -4.24 4.01
N MET A 174 -1.12 -5.12 4.95
CA MET A 174 -1.03 -4.81 6.38
C MET A 174 0.41 -4.60 6.85
N PHE A 175 1.38 -5.34 6.29
CA PHE A 175 2.80 -5.06 6.50
C PHE A 175 3.14 -3.62 6.12
N GLU A 176 2.75 -3.17 4.93
CA GLU A 176 3.04 -1.80 4.46
C GLU A 176 2.32 -0.72 5.30
N ILE A 177 1.09 -0.98 5.74
CA ILE A 177 0.36 -0.07 6.64
C ILE A 177 1.10 0.10 7.97
N VAL A 178 1.53 -0.98 8.60
CA VAL A 178 2.24 -0.92 9.90
C VAL A 178 3.58 -0.20 9.74
N GLU A 179 4.35 -0.52 8.70
CA GLU A 179 5.63 0.14 8.41
C GLU A 179 5.45 1.64 8.16
N GLY A 180 4.48 1.99 7.32
CA GLY A 180 4.19 3.38 6.99
C GLY A 180 3.73 4.20 8.19
N LEU A 181 2.88 3.63 9.06
CA LEU A 181 2.46 4.30 10.30
C LEU A 181 3.62 4.44 11.30
N ARG A 182 4.52 3.46 11.39
CA ARG A 182 5.76 3.56 12.20
C ARG A 182 6.65 4.69 11.70
N TYR A 183 6.77 4.86 10.39
CA TYR A 183 7.55 5.95 9.82
C TYR A 183 6.88 7.32 10.04
N ALA A 184 5.59 7.44 9.72
CA ALA A 184 4.89 8.72 9.78
C ALA A 184 4.61 9.19 11.22
N PHE A 185 4.40 8.25 12.15
CA PHE A 185 3.98 8.53 13.53
C PHE A 185 4.68 7.60 14.54
N PRO A 186 6.02 7.66 14.64
CA PRO A 186 6.77 6.69 15.44
C PRO A 186 6.37 6.66 16.92
N LYS A 187 6.12 7.82 17.54
CA LYS A 187 5.74 7.89 18.96
C LYS A 187 4.31 7.39 19.19
N ARG A 188 3.37 7.81 18.35
CA ARG A 188 1.97 7.40 18.44
C ARG A 188 1.83 5.91 18.15
N MET A 189 2.50 5.41 17.11
CA MET A 189 2.45 4.01 16.75
C MET A 189 3.05 3.12 17.84
N LYS A 190 4.21 3.49 18.40
CA LYS A 190 4.83 2.77 19.54
C LYS A 190 3.88 2.57 20.73
N ARG A 191 3.03 3.57 21.01
CA ARG A 191 2.01 3.47 22.07
C ARG A 191 0.84 2.59 21.64
N PHE A 192 0.43 2.68 20.36
CA PHE A 192 -0.76 2.00 19.85
C PHE A 192 -0.53 0.52 19.57
N GLU A 193 0.68 0.09 19.22
CA GLU A 193 1.03 -1.30 18.91
C GLU A 193 0.65 -2.29 20.03
N LYS A 194 0.66 -1.84 21.28
CA LYS A 194 0.20 -2.65 22.42
C LYS A 194 -1.27 -3.10 22.31
N LYS A 195 -2.07 -2.39 21.52
CA LYS A 195 -3.50 -2.71 21.28
C LYS A 195 -3.73 -3.61 20.06
N VAL A 196 -2.71 -3.84 19.26
CA VAL A 196 -2.76 -4.62 18.01
C VAL A 196 -1.55 -5.54 17.87
N PRO A 197 -1.27 -6.37 18.89
CA PRO A 197 -0.07 -7.21 18.91
C PRO A 197 -0.05 -8.25 17.78
N GLY A 198 -1.20 -8.70 17.31
CA GLY A 198 -1.31 -9.62 16.18
C GLY A 198 -0.83 -9.00 14.88
N LEU A 199 -1.22 -7.76 14.60
CA LEU A 199 -0.77 -7.03 13.40
C LEU A 199 0.73 -6.75 13.44
N VAL A 200 1.30 -6.46 14.63
CA VAL A 200 2.75 -6.31 14.81
C VAL A 200 3.45 -7.64 14.50
N ALA A 201 2.97 -8.75 15.07
CA ALA A 201 3.51 -10.07 14.81
C ALA A 201 3.36 -10.48 13.32
N LEU A 202 2.24 -10.13 12.68
CA LEU A 202 2.04 -10.35 11.24
C LEU A 202 3.10 -9.58 10.43
N ARG A 203 3.30 -8.30 10.72
CA ARG A 203 4.33 -7.47 10.08
C ARG A 203 5.71 -8.12 10.21
N ASP A 204 6.08 -8.60 11.42
CA ASP A 204 7.38 -9.23 11.66
C ASP A 204 7.54 -10.54 10.89
N ARG A 205 6.48 -11.35 10.78
CA ARG A 205 6.46 -12.55 9.94
C ARG A 205 6.63 -12.23 8.46
N VAL A 206 5.92 -11.24 7.96
CA VAL A 206 6.03 -10.80 6.55
C VAL A 206 7.44 -10.29 6.26
N ALA A 207 8.03 -9.46 7.14
CA ALA A 207 9.40 -8.95 6.97
C ALA A 207 10.46 -10.07 6.87
N LYS A 208 10.25 -11.20 7.55
CA LYS A 208 11.16 -12.36 7.57
C LYS A 208 10.97 -13.32 6.39
N ARG A 209 9.96 -13.15 5.55
CA ARG A 209 9.78 -14.00 4.37
C ARG A 209 10.96 -13.82 3.41
N PRO A 210 11.55 -14.90 2.89
CA PRO A 210 12.83 -14.82 2.20
C PRO A 210 12.87 -13.79 1.06
N ARG A 211 11.83 -13.75 0.23
CA ARG A 211 11.76 -12.80 -0.89
C ARG A 211 11.50 -11.36 -0.42
N ILE A 212 10.64 -11.18 0.57
CA ILE A 212 10.41 -9.86 1.16
C ILE A 212 11.66 -9.36 1.86
N ALA A 213 12.34 -10.16 2.68
CA ALA A 213 13.59 -9.79 3.33
C ALA A 213 14.67 -9.37 2.32
N ALA A 214 14.83 -10.14 1.24
CA ALA A 214 15.74 -9.80 0.15
C ALA A 214 15.35 -8.50 -0.57
N TYR A 215 14.05 -8.26 -0.78
CA TYR A 215 13.55 -7.01 -1.34
C TYR A 215 13.84 -5.82 -0.43
N LEU A 216 13.53 -5.94 0.86
CA LEU A 216 13.74 -4.88 1.86
C LEU A 216 15.21 -4.47 1.96
N ALA A 217 16.15 -5.44 1.82
CA ALA A 217 17.59 -5.19 1.84
C ALA A 217 18.15 -4.67 0.50
N SER A 218 17.34 -4.62 -0.56
CA SER A 218 17.80 -4.27 -1.90
C SER A 218 17.56 -2.80 -2.26
N LYS A 219 18.31 -2.28 -3.25
CA LYS A 219 18.08 -0.97 -3.87
C LYS A 219 16.73 -0.87 -4.64
N ARG A 220 16.01 -1.98 -4.80
CA ARG A 220 14.66 -1.97 -5.40
C ARG A 220 13.62 -1.38 -4.44
N ARG A 221 13.77 -1.60 -3.13
CA ARG A 221 12.95 -0.95 -2.10
C ARG A 221 13.23 0.54 -2.10
N ILE A 222 12.21 1.34 -2.34
CA ILE A 222 12.30 2.80 -2.23
C ILE A 222 12.23 3.15 -0.73
N PRO A 223 13.14 3.97 -0.19
CA PRO A 223 13.03 4.39 1.21
C PRO A 223 11.79 5.25 1.44
N PHE A 224 11.29 5.29 2.67
CA PHE A 224 10.32 6.29 3.07
C PHE A 224 10.92 7.69 2.93
N SER A 225 10.09 8.67 2.60
CA SER A 225 10.52 10.05 2.37
C SER A 225 9.42 11.03 2.77
N GLN A 226 9.69 12.31 2.66
CA GLN A 226 8.69 13.37 2.88
C GLN A 226 7.72 13.57 1.69
N TRP A 227 7.67 12.59 0.79
CA TRP A 227 6.76 12.56 -0.35
C TRP A 227 5.90 11.28 -0.29
N GLY A 228 4.75 11.31 -0.86
CA GLY A 228 3.86 10.13 -0.89
C GLY A 228 2.84 10.09 0.25
N ILE A 229 2.42 8.88 0.62
CA ILE A 229 1.34 8.64 1.59
C ILE A 229 1.81 8.86 3.03
N TYR A 230 2.97 8.31 3.34
CA TYR A 230 3.54 8.35 4.69
C TYR A 230 4.56 9.47 4.78
N ARG A 231 4.28 10.48 5.58
CA ARG A 231 5.17 11.61 5.81
C ARG A 231 5.32 11.85 7.31
N TYR A 232 6.55 12.02 7.76
CA TYR A 232 6.81 12.35 9.16
C TYR A 232 6.85 13.85 9.36
N PHE A 233 6.00 14.33 10.24
CA PHE A 233 6.03 15.69 10.77
C PHE A 233 6.00 15.64 12.30
N LYS A 234 7.03 16.19 12.96
CA LYS A 234 7.19 16.13 14.42
C LYS A 234 5.94 16.60 15.17
N GLU A 235 5.31 17.67 14.71
CA GLU A 235 4.12 18.28 15.29
C GLU A 235 2.84 17.45 15.13
N LEU A 236 2.82 16.51 14.20
CA LEU A 236 1.71 15.57 14.02
C LEU A 236 1.86 14.30 14.86
N ASP A 237 3.08 14.02 15.35
CA ASP A 237 3.40 12.84 16.17
C ASP A 237 3.59 13.19 17.66
N ALA A 238 3.00 14.27 18.12
CA ALA A 238 3.08 14.73 19.51
C ALA A 238 2.15 13.92 20.45
#